data_b09e00087748df448c26a5b776c2b326
#
_entry.id   b09e00087748df448c26a5b776c2b326
#
_cell.length_a   1.000
_cell.length_b   1.000
_cell.length_c   1.000
_cell.angle_alpha   90.00
_cell.angle_beta   90.00
_cell.angle_gamma   90.00
#
_symmetry.space_group_name_H-M   'P 1'
#
loop_
_entity.id
_entity.type
_entity.pdbx_description
1 polymer ?
#
loop_
_entity_poly.entity_id
_entity_poly.type
_entity_poly.pdbx_seq_one_letter_code
_entity_poly.pdbx_strand_id
1 'polypeptide(L)'
;MIDLFEKCYKPGIADEARALGIYPYFHALESKQDVTVIMEGKRRIMLGSNNYLGLTTNETVIRAGVEAYERFGSGCSGSRFL
;
A
#
# COMPACT_ATOMS: atom_id res chain seq x y z
N MET A 1 -13.90 13.32 -34.73
CA MET A 1 -13.39 12.04 -34.15
C MET A 1 -13.66 12.10 -32.64
N ILE A 2 -14.23 11.06 -32.07
CA ILE A 2 -14.44 11.00 -30.61
C ILE A 2 -13.10 10.63 -30.00
N ASP A 3 -12.57 11.48 -29.12
CA ASP A 3 -11.40 11.12 -28.32
C ASP A 3 -11.81 10.11 -27.23
N LEU A 4 -11.37 8.88 -27.37
CA LEU A 4 -11.66 7.79 -26.43
C LEU A 4 -11.17 8.13 -25.01
N PHE A 5 -10.14 8.94 -24.88
CA PHE A 5 -9.51 9.32 -23.61
C PHE A 5 -10.05 10.63 -23.02
N GLU A 6 -10.95 11.32 -23.67
CA GLU A 6 -11.53 12.59 -23.18
C GLU A 6 -12.04 12.47 -21.74
N LYS A 7 -12.68 11.33 -21.40
CA LYS A 7 -13.18 11.03 -20.05
C LYS A 7 -12.08 10.99 -18.98
N CYS A 8 -10.85 10.69 -19.37
CA CYS A 8 -9.71 10.59 -18.43
C CYS A 8 -9.17 11.96 -18.01
N TYR A 9 -9.47 13.00 -18.76
CA TYR A 9 -9.02 14.37 -18.48
C TYR A 9 -10.06 15.20 -17.71
N LYS A 10 -11.28 14.67 -17.56
CA LYS A 10 -12.34 15.36 -16.81
C LYS A 10 -12.14 15.12 -15.31
N PRO A 11 -12.24 16.16 -14.47
CA PRO A 11 -12.24 15.99 -13.03
C PRO A 11 -13.32 15.01 -12.58
N GLY A 12 -12.95 14.08 -11.71
CA GLY A 12 -13.86 13.11 -11.11
C GLY A 12 -14.15 13.42 -9.64
N ILE A 13 -14.97 12.58 -9.01
CA ILE A 13 -15.35 12.70 -7.59
C ILE A 13 -14.12 12.76 -6.67
N ALA A 14 -13.04 12.04 -7.01
CA ALA A 14 -11.80 12.06 -6.24
C ALA A 14 -11.11 13.44 -6.30
N ASP A 15 -11.17 14.12 -7.44
CA ASP A 15 -10.56 15.44 -7.61
C ASP A 15 -11.36 16.49 -6.82
N GLU A 16 -12.67 16.40 -6.84
CA GLU A 16 -13.57 17.24 -6.03
C GLU A 16 -13.30 17.03 -4.53
N ALA A 17 -13.22 15.78 -4.08
CA ALA A 17 -12.93 15.47 -2.69
C ALA A 17 -11.54 15.99 -2.23
N ARG A 18 -10.52 15.93 -3.10
CA ARG A 18 -9.20 16.52 -2.83
C ARG A 18 -9.27 18.04 -2.72
N ALA A 19 -9.99 18.69 -3.62
CA ALA A 19 -10.19 20.14 -3.59
C ALA A 19 -10.88 20.61 -2.30
N LEU A 20 -11.80 19.81 -1.75
CA LEU A 20 -12.48 20.06 -0.49
C LEU A 20 -11.68 19.63 0.75
N GLY A 21 -10.50 19.00 0.59
CA GLY A 21 -9.70 18.51 1.70
C GLY A 21 -10.30 17.32 2.47
N ILE A 22 -11.23 16.60 1.87
CA ILE A 22 -11.94 15.46 2.49
C ILE A 22 -11.59 14.11 1.84
N TYR A 23 -10.49 14.04 1.09
CA TYR A 23 -10.03 12.80 0.47
C TYR A 23 -9.15 11.98 1.45
N PRO A 24 -9.67 10.87 2.03
CA PRO A 24 -9.02 10.18 3.14
C PRO A 24 -8.15 8.99 2.72
N TYR A 25 -7.85 8.83 1.42
CA TYR A 25 -7.22 7.62 0.88
C TYR A 25 -5.78 7.85 0.44
N PHE A 26 -5.04 6.73 0.32
CA PHE A 26 -3.70 6.68 -0.26
C PHE A 26 -2.66 7.54 0.45
N HIS A 27 -2.68 7.52 1.78
CA HIS A 27 -1.63 8.13 2.58
C HIS A 27 -0.31 7.35 2.44
N ALA A 28 0.77 8.06 2.13
CA ALA A 28 2.08 7.46 1.98
C ALA A 28 2.69 7.10 3.35
N LEU A 29 3.11 5.85 3.49
CA LEU A 29 3.92 5.39 4.63
C LEU A 29 5.41 5.54 4.31
N GLU A 30 6.16 6.12 5.23
CA GLU A 30 7.59 6.42 5.11
C GLU A 30 8.45 5.57 6.07
N SER A 31 7.83 4.63 6.76
CA SER A 31 8.47 3.72 7.71
C SER A 31 7.98 2.29 7.55
N LYS A 32 8.56 1.35 8.31
CA LYS A 32 8.01 0.00 8.47
C LYS A 32 6.56 0.09 8.98
N GLN A 33 5.72 -0.87 8.56
CA GLN A 33 4.32 -0.97 8.97
C GLN A 33 4.21 -1.59 10.37
N ASP A 34 4.42 -0.79 11.39
CA ASP A 34 4.36 -1.16 12.80
C ASP A 34 3.20 -0.44 13.50
N VAL A 35 3.09 -0.59 14.81
CA VAL A 35 2.09 0.11 15.66
C VAL A 35 2.26 1.63 15.62
N THR A 36 3.48 2.10 15.41
CA THR A 36 3.82 3.51 15.17
C THR A 36 4.48 3.63 13.81
N VAL A 37 4.00 4.53 12.99
CA VAL A 37 4.49 4.76 11.63
C VAL A 37 4.83 6.22 11.41
N ILE A 38 5.66 6.50 10.41
CA ILE A 38 5.80 7.82 9.82
C ILE A 38 4.88 7.87 8.60
N MET A 39 3.97 8.82 8.59
CA MET A 39 3.01 9.02 7.52
C MET A 39 2.94 10.50 7.20
N GLU A 40 3.25 10.87 5.97
CA GLU A 40 3.27 12.26 5.51
C GLU A 40 4.12 13.17 6.42
N GLY A 41 5.34 12.70 6.75
CA GLY A 41 6.30 13.41 7.60
C GLY A 41 5.93 13.48 9.09
N LYS A 42 4.87 12.81 9.54
CA LYS A 42 4.40 12.85 10.93
C LYS A 42 4.35 11.46 11.54
N ARG A 43 4.76 11.37 12.81
CA ARG A 43 4.60 10.17 13.62
C ARG A 43 3.12 9.97 13.95
N ARG A 44 2.60 8.77 13.65
CA ARG A 44 1.20 8.38 13.85
C ARG A 44 1.09 7.03 14.52
N ILE A 45 0.01 6.83 15.28
CA ILE A 45 -0.39 5.50 15.76
C ILE A 45 -1.23 4.85 14.66
N MET A 46 -0.84 3.63 14.25
CA MET A 46 -1.52 2.91 13.19
C MET A 46 -2.73 2.14 13.75
N LEU A 47 -3.93 2.66 13.50
CA LEU A 47 -5.19 2.01 13.88
C LEU A 47 -5.90 1.33 12.69
N GLY A 48 -5.46 1.60 11.46
CA GLY A 48 -6.07 1.09 10.22
C GLY A 48 -5.43 -0.19 9.67
N SER A 49 -4.56 -0.85 10.43
CA SER A 49 -3.82 -2.02 9.97
C SER A 49 -4.56 -3.33 10.28
N ASN A 50 -4.44 -4.31 9.37
CA ASN A 50 -4.85 -5.70 9.57
C ASN A 50 -3.70 -6.58 10.10
N ASN A 51 -2.68 -6.00 10.70
CA ASN A 51 -1.53 -6.68 11.29
C ASN A 51 -1.92 -7.32 12.65
N TYR A 52 -2.87 -8.24 12.64
CA TYR A 52 -3.49 -8.81 13.85
C TYR A 52 -2.51 -9.47 14.81
N LEU A 53 -1.47 -10.11 14.29
CA LEU A 53 -0.46 -10.81 15.09
C LEU A 53 0.81 -9.99 15.33
N GLY A 54 0.90 -8.78 14.77
CA GLY A 54 2.07 -7.92 14.90
C GLY A 54 3.34 -8.48 14.25
N LEU A 55 3.21 -9.31 13.21
CA LEU A 55 4.32 -10.02 12.58
C LEU A 55 4.95 -9.32 11.38
N THR A 56 4.36 -8.24 10.87
CA THR A 56 4.87 -7.53 9.68
C THR A 56 6.28 -6.98 9.83
N THR A 57 6.69 -6.67 11.05
CA THR A 57 8.04 -6.17 11.36
C THR A 57 8.90 -7.15 12.14
N ASN A 58 8.43 -8.38 12.34
CA ASN A 58 9.18 -9.42 13.05
C ASN A 58 10.38 -9.88 12.23
N GLU A 59 11.58 -9.78 12.80
CA GLU A 59 12.85 -10.07 12.12
C GLU A 59 12.94 -11.53 11.62
N THR A 60 12.39 -12.49 12.35
CA THR A 60 12.38 -13.91 11.93
C THR A 60 11.51 -14.10 10.69
N VAL A 61 10.34 -13.47 10.66
CA VAL A 61 9.42 -13.51 9.50
C VAL A 61 10.02 -12.82 8.29
N ILE A 62 10.64 -11.65 8.50
CA ILE A 62 11.32 -10.90 7.44
C ILE A 62 12.45 -11.75 6.84
N ARG A 63 13.27 -12.37 7.67
CA ARG A 63 14.39 -13.22 7.22
C ARG A 63 13.91 -14.41 6.41
N ALA A 64 12.88 -15.12 6.88
CA ALA A 64 12.26 -16.21 6.12
C ALA A 64 11.74 -15.76 4.76
N GLY A 65 11.18 -14.55 4.68
CA GLY A 65 10.75 -13.95 3.42
C GLY A 65 11.92 -13.68 2.47
N VAL A 66 13.00 -13.09 2.98
CA VAL A 66 14.22 -12.82 2.18
C VAL A 66 14.80 -14.12 1.64
N GLU A 67 14.96 -15.14 2.47
CA GLU A 67 15.48 -16.47 2.06
C GLU A 67 14.58 -17.12 1.00
N ALA A 68 13.26 -16.97 1.11
CA ALA A 68 12.33 -17.45 0.10
C ALA A 68 12.48 -16.71 -1.24
N TYR A 69 12.67 -15.39 -1.21
CA TYR A 69 12.94 -14.60 -2.43
C TYR A 69 14.25 -15.01 -3.10
N GLU A 70 15.31 -15.19 -2.35
CA GLU A 70 16.59 -15.63 -2.88
C GLU A 70 16.51 -17.03 -3.51
N ARG A 71 15.73 -17.93 -2.91
CA ARG A 71 15.60 -19.31 -3.34
C ARG A 71 14.62 -19.49 -4.53
N PHE A 72 13.49 -18.80 -4.51
CA PHE A 72 12.36 -19.05 -5.42
C PHE A 72 12.06 -17.89 -6.39
N GLY A 73 12.69 -16.73 -6.23
CA GLY A 73 12.41 -15.53 -7.01
C GLY A 73 11.28 -14.66 -6.42
N SER A 74 10.95 -13.59 -7.10
CA SER A 74 10.18 -12.47 -6.57
C SER A 74 8.66 -12.58 -6.69
N GLY A 75 8.13 -13.68 -7.20
CA GLY A 75 6.68 -13.76 -7.37
C GLY A 75 6.16 -15.11 -7.83
N CYS A 76 4.85 -15.16 -7.99
CA CYS A 76 4.13 -16.30 -8.55
C CYS A 76 3.85 -16.04 -10.03
N SER A 77 4.38 -16.88 -10.92
CA SER A 77 4.15 -16.75 -12.36
C SER A 77 2.89 -17.46 -12.85
N GLY A 78 2.17 -18.12 -11.95
CA GLY A 78 0.93 -18.80 -12.28
C GLY A 78 0.04 -19.05 -11.07
N SER A 79 -1.17 -19.55 -11.31
CA SER A 79 -2.11 -19.93 -10.26
C SER A 79 -1.58 -21.13 -9.45
N ARG A 80 -1.96 -21.20 -8.16
CA ARG A 80 -1.65 -22.35 -7.30
C ARG A 80 -2.19 -23.68 -7.83
N PHE A 81 -3.20 -23.65 -8.69
CA PHE A 81 -3.79 -24.85 -9.30
C PHE A 81 -3.02 -25.35 -10.53
N LEU A 82 -2.04 -24.62 -10.99
CA LEU A 82 -1.15 -25.05 -12.08
C LEU A 82 0.10 -25.78 -11.50
#